data_fc57dc0dc847500a2f93b3e1d539495c
#
_entry.id   fc57dc0dc847500a2f93b3e1d539495c
#
_cell.length_a   1.000
_cell.length_b   1.000
_cell.length_c   1.000
_cell.angle_alpha   90.00
_cell.angle_beta   90.00
_cell.angle_gamma   90.00
#
_symmetry.space_group_name_H-M   'P 1'
#
loop_
_entity.id
_entity.type
_entity.pdbx_description
1 polymer ?
#
loop_
_entity_poly.entity_id
_entity_poly.type
_entity_poly.pdbx_seq_one_letter_code
_entity_poly.pdbx_strand_id
1 'polypeptide(L)'
;MKKNKKIVKKILIKFGVTLLYVVLLFILQSVNVFATDDPLVVINNLKNFMYQIIGAIGAILLLWGIVQIGMAIKSHDPSQRANGFMTLAGGVIIAFAKQILELILS
;
A
#
# COMPACT_ATOMS: atom_id res chain seq x y z
N MET A 1 14.72 34.09 5.36
CA MET A 1 13.58 33.21 5.19
C MET A 1 13.30 32.82 3.74
N LYS A 2 13.38 33.73 2.79
CA LYS A 2 13.19 33.42 1.35
C LYS A 2 14.22 32.43 0.80
N LYS A 3 15.48 32.49 1.25
CA LYS A 3 16.55 31.56 0.84
C LYS A 3 16.27 30.13 1.30
N ASN A 4 15.76 29.95 2.52
CA ASN A 4 15.45 28.61 3.07
C ASN A 4 14.31 27.94 2.31
N LYS A 5 13.29 28.69 1.91
CA LYS A 5 12.18 28.16 1.12
C LYS A 5 12.64 27.70 -0.27
N LYS A 6 13.55 28.45 -0.92
CA LYS A 6 14.10 28.07 -2.22
C LYS A 6 14.95 26.81 -2.14
N ILE A 7 15.77 26.69 -1.08
CA ILE A 7 16.62 25.52 -0.83
C ILE A 7 15.75 24.28 -0.57
N VAL A 8 14.74 24.41 0.29
CA VAL A 8 13.81 23.33 0.59
C VAL A 8 13.07 22.88 -0.66
N LYS A 9 12.61 23.84 -1.48
CA LYS A 9 11.92 23.54 -2.73
C LYS A 9 12.83 22.78 -3.71
N LYS A 10 14.09 23.19 -3.84
CA LYS A 10 15.08 22.50 -4.67
C LYS A 10 15.32 21.07 -4.20
N ILE A 11 15.45 20.87 -2.88
CA ILE A 11 15.66 19.54 -2.28
C ILE A 11 14.45 18.65 -2.56
N LEU A 12 13.23 19.19 -2.39
CA LEU A 12 12.00 18.45 -2.64
C LEU A 12 11.87 18.04 -4.11
N ILE A 13 12.21 18.93 -5.02
CA ILE A 13 12.18 18.64 -6.47
C ILE A 13 13.20 17.56 -6.82
N LYS A 14 14.43 17.67 -6.30
CA LYS A 14 15.48 16.64 -6.50
C LYS A 14 15.05 15.31 -5.96
N PHE A 15 14.49 15.29 -4.76
CA PHE A 15 14.01 14.05 -4.13
C PHE A 15 12.89 13.42 -4.96
N GLY A 16 11.93 14.23 -5.43
CA GLY A 16 10.83 13.75 -6.27
C GLY A 16 11.31 13.18 -7.60
N VAL A 17 12.25 13.86 -8.26
CA VAL A 17 12.84 13.40 -9.52
C VAL A 17 13.62 12.10 -9.33
N THR A 18 14.41 12.00 -8.27
CA THR A 18 15.16 10.79 -7.95
C THR A 18 14.24 9.62 -7.68
N LEU A 19 13.17 9.85 -6.91
CA LEU A 19 12.17 8.83 -6.62
C LEU A 19 11.47 8.36 -7.89
N LEU A 20 11.09 9.29 -8.76
CA LEU A 20 10.46 8.97 -10.04
C LEU A 20 11.40 8.13 -10.93
N TYR A 21 12.68 8.49 -10.97
CA TYR A 21 13.68 7.77 -11.74
C TYR A 21 13.85 6.32 -11.24
N VAL A 22 13.93 6.14 -9.93
CA VAL A 22 14.04 4.80 -9.31
C VAL A 22 12.81 3.95 -9.63
N VAL A 23 11.62 4.53 -9.52
CA VAL A 23 10.36 3.83 -9.84
C VAL A 23 10.34 3.44 -11.33
N LEU A 24 10.78 4.34 -12.20
CA LEU A 24 10.83 4.08 -13.64
C LEU A 24 11.79 2.93 -13.97
N LEU A 25 12.97 2.92 -13.36
CA LEU A 25 13.94 1.83 -13.53
C LEU A 25 13.36 0.50 -13.06
N PHE A 26 12.66 0.52 -11.94
CA PHE A 26 12.02 -0.69 -11.39
C PHE A 26 10.96 -1.22 -12.35
N ILE A 27 10.15 -0.34 -12.94
CA ILE A 27 9.13 -0.71 -13.92
C ILE A 27 9.77 -1.29 -15.19
N LEU A 28 10.86 -0.70 -15.68
CA LEU A 28 11.58 -1.19 -16.86
C LEU A 28 12.14 -2.59 -16.67
N GLN A 29 12.68 -2.88 -15.48
CA GLN A 29 13.15 -4.22 -15.15
C GLN A 29 12.02 -5.24 -15.12
N SER A 30 10.86 -4.84 -14.58
CA SER A 30 9.67 -5.68 -14.55
C SER A 30 9.18 -6.03 -15.96
N VAL A 31 9.20 -5.06 -16.89
CA VAL A 31 8.78 -5.27 -18.28
C VAL A 31 9.68 -6.30 -18.97
N ASN A 32 10.99 -6.27 -18.73
CA ASN A 32 11.92 -7.22 -19.32
C ASN A 32 11.65 -8.65 -18.86
N VAL A 33 11.28 -8.84 -17.60
CA VAL A 33 10.90 -10.15 -17.05
C VAL A 33 9.61 -10.64 -17.71
N PHE A 34 8.65 -9.76 -17.95
CA PHE A 34 7.36 -10.11 -18.55
C PHE A 34 7.44 -10.40 -20.04
N ALA A 35 8.43 -9.83 -20.75
CA ALA A 35 8.54 -9.95 -22.20
C ALA A 35 8.98 -11.34 -22.68
N THR A 36 9.54 -12.18 -21.81
CA THR A 36 10.10 -13.49 -22.18
C THR A 36 9.14 -14.65 -21.94
N ASP A 37 8.02 -14.43 -21.24
CA ASP A 37 7.10 -15.49 -20.83
C ASP A 37 5.79 -15.48 -21.64
N ASP A 38 5.09 -16.61 -21.61
CA ASP A 38 3.73 -16.76 -22.14
C ASP A 38 2.81 -15.71 -21.50
N PRO A 39 1.94 -15.03 -22.28
CA PRO A 39 1.03 -14.01 -21.73
C PRO A 39 0.19 -14.48 -20.53
N LEU A 40 -0.24 -15.74 -20.52
CA LEU A 40 -1.00 -16.28 -19.39
C LEU A 40 -0.16 -16.36 -18.11
N VAL A 41 1.10 -16.77 -18.23
CA VAL A 41 2.03 -16.84 -17.10
C VAL A 41 2.32 -15.44 -16.58
N VAL A 42 2.50 -14.48 -17.47
CA VAL A 42 2.74 -13.07 -17.11
C VAL A 42 1.55 -12.51 -16.33
N ILE A 43 0.32 -12.74 -16.81
CA ILE A 43 -0.91 -12.26 -16.15
C ILE A 43 -1.04 -12.91 -14.77
N ASN A 44 -0.78 -14.21 -14.64
CA ASN A 44 -0.85 -14.91 -13.35
C ASN A 44 0.20 -14.40 -12.38
N ASN A 45 1.43 -14.14 -12.86
CA ASN A 45 2.48 -13.58 -12.02
C ASN A 45 2.14 -12.18 -11.54
N LEU A 46 1.59 -11.34 -12.42
CA LEU A 46 1.12 -10.00 -12.07
C LEU A 46 0.00 -10.06 -11.03
N LYS A 47 -0.96 -10.96 -11.22
CA LYS A 47 -2.07 -11.17 -10.30
C LYS A 47 -1.55 -11.57 -8.91
N ASN A 48 -0.61 -12.52 -8.85
CA ASN A 48 -0.03 -12.96 -7.58
C ASN A 48 0.75 -11.85 -6.90
N PHE A 49 1.47 -11.04 -7.68
CA PHE A 49 2.19 -9.88 -7.17
C PHE A 49 1.24 -8.85 -6.56
N MET A 50 0.13 -8.57 -7.24
CA MET A 50 -0.90 -7.66 -6.73
C MET A 50 -1.52 -8.18 -5.44
N TYR A 51 -1.79 -9.50 -5.34
CA TYR A 51 -2.31 -10.10 -4.12
C TYR A 51 -1.34 -9.92 -2.94
N GLN A 52 -0.05 -10.06 -3.18
CA GLN A 52 0.96 -9.86 -2.15
C GLN A 52 0.99 -8.42 -1.66
N ILE A 53 0.92 -7.45 -2.56
CA ILE A 53 0.90 -6.03 -2.21
C ILE A 53 -0.36 -5.69 -1.43
N ILE A 54 -1.51 -6.11 -1.91
CA ILE A 54 -2.81 -5.84 -1.27
C ILE A 54 -2.85 -6.49 0.12
N GLY A 55 -2.37 -7.71 0.25
CA GLY A 55 -2.29 -8.39 1.55
C GLY A 55 -1.38 -7.64 2.53
N ALA A 56 -0.26 -7.12 2.06
CA ALA A 56 0.66 -6.33 2.89
C ALA A 56 0.01 -5.02 3.35
N ILE A 57 -0.69 -4.33 2.45
CA ILE A 57 -1.43 -3.11 2.79
C ILE A 57 -2.51 -3.42 3.83
N GLY A 58 -3.25 -4.50 3.66
CA GLY A 58 -4.26 -4.94 4.61
C GLY A 58 -3.66 -5.23 5.99
N ALA A 59 -2.51 -5.90 6.05
CA ALA A 59 -1.81 -6.18 7.30
C ALA A 59 -1.38 -4.90 8.02
N ILE A 60 -0.88 -3.92 7.27
CA ILE A 60 -0.50 -2.61 7.84
C ILE A 60 -1.73 -1.90 8.40
N LEU A 61 -2.85 -1.92 7.69
CA LEU A 61 -4.09 -1.32 8.16
C LEU A 61 -4.64 -2.03 9.40
N LEU A 62 -4.53 -3.36 9.46
CA LEU A 62 -4.91 -4.13 10.65
C LEU A 62 -4.09 -3.68 11.85
N LEU A 63 -2.79 -3.59 11.69
CA LEU A 63 -1.89 -3.15 12.77
C LEU A 63 -2.25 -1.75 13.22
N TRP A 64 -2.48 -0.83 12.29
CA TRP A 64 -2.85 0.53 12.63
C TRP A 64 -4.20 0.60 13.33
N GLY A 65 -5.18 -0.17 12.89
CA GLY A 65 -6.49 -0.25 13.54
C GLY A 65 -6.39 -0.75 14.98
N ILE A 66 -5.55 -1.76 15.23
CA ILE A 66 -5.28 -2.27 16.57
C ILE A 66 -4.69 -1.17 17.45
N VAL A 67 -3.72 -0.43 16.94
CA VAL A 67 -3.10 0.70 17.66
C VAL A 67 -4.13 1.77 17.98
N GLN A 68 -4.98 2.13 17.02
CA GLN A 68 -6.03 3.13 17.24
C GLN A 68 -7.01 2.70 18.34
N ILE A 69 -7.43 1.44 18.33
CA ILE A 69 -8.33 0.90 19.36
C ILE A 69 -7.65 0.93 20.72
N GLY A 70 -6.38 0.52 20.78
CA GLY A 70 -5.62 0.58 22.03
C GLY A 70 -5.50 1.98 22.60
N MET A 71 -5.21 2.95 21.75
CA MET A 71 -5.15 4.36 22.17
C MET A 71 -6.51 4.90 22.62
N ALA A 72 -7.58 4.50 21.92
CA ALA A 72 -8.94 4.91 22.26
C ALA A 72 -9.41 4.38 23.61
N ILE A 73 -9.02 3.15 23.96
CA ILE A 73 -9.31 2.58 25.28
C ILE A 73 -8.59 3.39 26.37
N LYS A 74 -7.34 3.75 26.12
CA LYS A 74 -6.55 4.55 27.07
C LYS A 74 -7.13 5.95 27.27
N SER A 75 -7.56 6.61 26.21
CA SER A 75 -8.07 7.98 26.22
C SER A 75 -9.58 8.08 26.47
N HIS A 76 -10.29 6.97 26.49
CA HIS A 76 -11.76 6.91 26.61
C HIS A 76 -12.49 7.76 25.58
N ASP A 77 -11.96 7.81 24.33
CA ASP A 77 -12.55 8.60 23.25
C ASP A 77 -13.41 7.67 22.36
N PRO A 78 -14.75 7.81 22.38
CA PRO A 78 -15.62 6.97 21.56
C PRO A 78 -15.45 7.19 20.05
N SER A 79 -15.12 8.41 19.61
CA SER A 79 -14.88 8.69 18.19
C SER A 79 -13.65 7.96 17.67
N GLN A 80 -12.56 7.97 18.42
CA GLN A 80 -11.33 7.28 18.08
C GLN A 80 -11.53 5.77 18.08
N ARG A 81 -12.31 5.25 19.01
CA ARG A 81 -12.66 3.84 19.05
C ARG A 81 -13.42 3.41 17.80
N ALA A 82 -14.42 4.18 17.40
CA ALA A 82 -15.21 3.91 16.19
C ALA A 82 -14.32 3.94 14.94
N ASN A 83 -13.42 4.91 14.82
CA ASN A 83 -12.48 5.01 13.72
C ASN A 83 -11.52 3.82 13.71
N GLY A 84 -11.05 3.38 14.86
CA GLY A 84 -10.19 2.21 14.99
C GLY A 84 -10.87 0.93 14.51
N PHE A 85 -12.13 0.72 14.89
CA PHE A 85 -12.90 -0.43 14.43
C PHE A 85 -13.14 -0.39 12.92
N MET A 86 -13.42 0.79 12.36
CA MET A 86 -13.59 0.94 10.92
C MET A 86 -12.30 0.64 10.16
N THR A 87 -11.17 1.13 10.65
CA THR A 87 -9.85 0.85 10.08
C THR A 87 -9.54 -0.65 10.15
N LEU A 88 -9.84 -1.28 11.28
CA LEU A 88 -9.64 -2.71 11.46
C LEU A 88 -10.51 -3.51 10.49
N ALA A 89 -11.79 -3.18 10.38
CA ALA A 89 -12.70 -3.84 9.45
C ALA A 89 -12.23 -3.70 7.99
N GLY A 90 -11.82 -2.49 7.59
CA GLY A 90 -11.25 -2.25 6.26
C GLY A 90 -9.99 -3.06 6.03
N GLY A 91 -9.12 -3.12 7.03
CA GLY A 91 -7.89 -3.91 6.96
C GLY A 91 -8.15 -5.40 6.79
N VAL A 92 -9.15 -5.93 7.51
CA VAL A 92 -9.57 -7.35 7.36
C VAL A 92 -10.04 -7.62 5.94
N ILE A 93 -10.89 -6.77 5.39
CA ILE A 93 -11.41 -6.94 4.03
C ILE A 93 -10.27 -6.92 3.02
N ILE A 94 -9.35 -5.97 3.16
CA ILE A 94 -8.20 -5.85 2.25
C ILE A 94 -7.24 -7.02 2.40
N ALA A 95 -6.95 -7.43 3.63
CA ALA A 95 -6.05 -8.55 3.90
C ALA A 95 -6.58 -9.87 3.31
N PHE A 96 -7.89 -10.06 3.31
CA PHE A 96 -8.53 -11.27 2.78
C PHE A 96 -9.14 -11.05 1.38
N ALA A 97 -8.72 -9.99 0.67
CA ALA A 97 -9.26 -9.67 -0.66
C ALA A 97 -9.11 -10.83 -1.64
N LYS A 98 -7.99 -11.55 -1.61
CA LYS A 98 -7.75 -12.72 -2.46
C LYS A 98 -8.79 -13.80 -2.21
N GLN A 99 -9.02 -14.14 -0.96
CA GLN A 99 -9.97 -15.19 -0.57
C GLN A 99 -11.40 -14.79 -0.91
N ILE A 100 -11.75 -13.52 -0.70
CA ILE A 100 -13.07 -12.99 -1.05
C ILE A 100 -13.29 -13.06 -2.56
N LEU A 101 -12.30 -12.68 -3.36
CA LEU A 101 -12.39 -12.71 -4.81
C LEU A 101 -12.54 -14.14 -5.32
N GLU A 102 -11.77 -15.07 -4.78
CA GLU A 102 -11.87 -16.50 -5.15
C GLU A 102 -13.27 -17.05 -4.85
N LEU A 103 -13.85 -16.65 -3.73
CA LEU A 103 -15.20 -17.07 -3.35
C LEU A 103 -16.24 -16.52 -4.32
N ILE A 104 -16.11 -15.26 -4.76
CA ILE A 104 -17.02 -14.62 -5.70
C ILE A 104 -16.93 -15.27 -7.09
N LEU A 105 -15.73 -15.64 -7.53
CA LEU A 105 -15.48 -16.20 -8.84
C LEU A 105 -15.74 -17.70 -8.94
N SER A 106 -15.94 -18.39 -7.82
CA SER A 106 -16.18 -19.83 -7.81
C SER A 106 -17.58 -20.25 -8.28
#